data_52c6a2570fd85d3cc56bf30288f3a048
#
_entry.id   52c6a2570fd85d3cc56bf30288f3a048
#
_cell.length_a   1.000
_cell.length_b   1.000
_cell.length_c   1.000
_cell.angle_alpha   90.00
_cell.angle_beta   90.00
_cell.angle_gamma   90.00
#
_symmetry.space_group_name_H-M   'P 1'
#
loop_
_entity.id
_entity.type
_entity.pdbx_description
1 polymer ?
#
loop_
_entity_poly.entity_id
_entity_poly.type
_entity_poly.pdbx_seq_one_letter_code
_entity_poly.pdbx_strand_id
1 'polypeptide(L)'
;MDGMILPDVPFEEKEEFASVAEKYGLDLISLIAPTSHERISMIAKEAEGFVYCVSSLGVTGMRSQITTDIGAMVQLVKAQKDIPCAVGFGISTPEQAKKMTAQADGVIVGSAIVKLCETYGEDCVPYVGEYVKSMKDAIR
;
A
#
# COMPACT_ATOMS: atom_id res chain seq x y z
N MET A 1 -16.29 1.85 -8.03
CA MET A 1 -14.82 1.61 -7.92
C MET A 1 -14.15 2.95 -8.12
N ASP A 2 -13.29 3.35 -7.19
CA ASP A 2 -12.71 4.70 -7.16
C ASP A 2 -11.29 4.74 -7.72
N GLY A 3 -10.62 3.60 -7.74
CA GLY A 3 -9.27 3.48 -8.31
C GLY A 3 -8.88 2.04 -8.61
N MET A 4 -7.74 1.90 -9.26
CA MET A 4 -7.23 0.60 -9.72
C MET A 4 -5.72 0.52 -9.49
N ILE A 5 -5.27 -0.65 -9.04
CA ILE A 5 -3.86 -1.00 -8.91
C ILE A 5 -3.51 -1.96 -10.04
N LEU A 6 -2.49 -1.61 -10.83
CA LEU A 6 -1.99 -2.42 -11.95
C LEU A 6 -0.52 -2.80 -11.67
N PRO A 7 -0.25 -3.85 -10.88
CA PRO A 7 1.11 -4.16 -10.42
C PRO A 7 2.06 -4.58 -11.54
N ASP A 8 1.54 -5.14 -12.62
CA ASP A 8 2.32 -5.61 -13.76
C ASP A 8 2.56 -4.54 -14.84
N VAL A 9 2.01 -3.32 -14.65
CA VAL A 9 2.20 -2.20 -15.57
C VAL A 9 3.27 -1.27 -15.01
N PRO A 10 4.44 -1.17 -15.65
CA PRO A 10 5.47 -0.24 -15.22
C PRO A 10 4.99 1.22 -15.43
N PHE A 11 5.60 2.14 -14.68
CA PHE A 11 5.24 3.56 -14.72
C PHE A 11 5.29 4.15 -16.14
N GLU A 12 6.24 3.70 -16.94
CA GLU A 12 6.46 4.15 -18.32
C GLU A 12 5.34 3.72 -19.29
N GLU A 13 4.59 2.69 -18.94
CA GLU A 13 3.50 2.13 -19.77
C GLU A 13 2.12 2.51 -19.24
N LYS A 14 2.03 3.29 -18.15
CA LYS A 14 0.75 3.65 -17.53
C LYS A 14 -0.18 4.41 -18.48
N GLU A 15 0.38 5.16 -19.44
CA GLU A 15 -0.39 5.95 -20.41
C GLU A 15 -1.36 5.12 -21.25
N GLU A 16 -1.08 3.84 -21.46
CA GLU A 16 -1.99 2.92 -22.14
C GLU A 16 -3.34 2.79 -21.41
N PHE A 17 -3.34 2.97 -20.09
CA PHE A 17 -4.50 2.83 -19.23
C PHE A 17 -5.03 4.17 -18.72
N ALA A 18 -4.16 5.18 -18.61
CA ALA A 18 -4.47 6.47 -17.98
C ALA A 18 -5.65 7.18 -18.66
N SER A 19 -5.66 7.26 -19.99
CA SER A 19 -6.72 7.92 -20.75
C SER A 19 -8.10 7.27 -20.55
N VAL A 20 -8.13 5.95 -20.38
CA VAL A 20 -9.37 5.20 -20.13
C VAL A 20 -9.80 5.37 -18.68
N ALA A 21 -8.87 5.28 -17.72
CA ALA A 21 -9.15 5.46 -16.31
C ALA A 21 -9.72 6.86 -16.03
N GLU A 22 -9.08 7.91 -16.55
CA GLU A 22 -9.53 9.30 -16.46
C GLU A 22 -10.95 9.50 -16.99
N LYS A 23 -11.25 8.91 -18.17
CA LYS A 23 -12.60 8.97 -18.77
C LYS A 23 -13.70 8.44 -17.85
N TYR A 24 -13.38 7.46 -17.00
CA TYR A 24 -14.31 6.85 -16.06
C TYR A 24 -14.14 7.33 -14.62
N GLY A 25 -13.31 8.34 -14.39
CA GLY A 25 -13.05 8.90 -13.06
C GLY A 25 -12.42 7.90 -12.09
N LEU A 26 -11.50 7.06 -12.60
CA LEU A 26 -10.77 6.06 -11.83
C LEU A 26 -9.32 6.52 -11.62
N ASP A 27 -8.89 6.58 -10.36
CA ASP A 27 -7.48 6.82 -10.05
C ASP A 27 -6.61 5.60 -10.40
N LEU A 28 -5.50 5.80 -11.09
CA LEU A 28 -4.46 4.79 -11.24
C LEU A 28 -3.49 4.89 -10.06
N ILE A 29 -3.63 3.97 -9.11
CA ILE A 29 -2.84 3.96 -7.89
C ILE A 29 -1.40 3.55 -8.18
N SER A 30 -0.48 4.45 -7.91
CA SER A 30 0.95 4.22 -8.13
C SER A 30 1.56 3.32 -7.06
N LEU A 31 2.37 2.34 -7.50
CA LEU A 31 3.17 1.49 -6.62
C LEU A 31 4.61 2.00 -6.59
N ILE A 32 5.15 2.12 -5.40
CA ILE A 32 6.55 2.48 -5.18
C ILE A 32 7.20 1.38 -4.34
N ALA A 33 8.25 0.78 -4.90
CA ALA A 33 9.15 -0.15 -4.20
C ALA A 33 10.47 0.56 -3.86
N PRO A 34 11.30 0.04 -2.94
CA PRO A 34 12.63 0.57 -2.70
C PRO A 34 13.47 0.60 -4.00
N THR A 35 13.75 1.80 -4.48
CA THR A 35 14.47 2.07 -5.72
C THR A 35 15.19 3.43 -5.63
N SER A 36 15.67 3.97 -6.74
CA SER A 36 16.35 5.27 -6.74
C SER A 36 15.43 6.42 -6.31
N HIS A 37 15.98 7.43 -5.65
CA HIS A 37 15.25 8.63 -5.24
C HIS A 37 14.59 9.35 -6.42
N GLU A 38 15.27 9.39 -7.57
CA GLU A 38 14.77 10.02 -8.79
C GLU A 38 13.51 9.33 -9.29
N ARG A 39 13.50 7.98 -9.30
CA ARG A 39 12.36 7.19 -9.72
C ARG A 39 11.17 7.37 -8.78
N ILE A 40 11.40 7.35 -7.47
CA ILE A 40 10.36 7.61 -6.46
C ILE A 40 9.75 9.00 -6.69
N SER A 41 10.58 10.01 -6.86
CA SER A 41 10.13 11.38 -7.07
C SER A 41 9.33 11.56 -8.36
N MET A 42 9.74 10.89 -9.44
CA MET A 42 9.04 10.90 -10.72
C MET A 42 7.64 10.30 -10.61
N ILE A 43 7.53 9.11 -10.01
CA ILE A 43 6.26 8.42 -9.81
C ILE A 43 5.33 9.23 -8.87
N ALA A 44 5.89 9.77 -7.79
CA ALA A 44 5.11 10.52 -6.80
C ALA A 44 4.47 11.80 -7.37
N LYS A 45 5.11 12.50 -8.28
CA LYS A 45 4.57 13.71 -8.92
C LYS A 45 3.25 13.46 -9.65
N GLU A 46 3.12 12.31 -10.28
CA GLU A 46 1.98 11.94 -11.09
C GLU A 46 0.99 11.00 -10.37
N ALA A 47 1.27 10.66 -9.09
CA ALA A 47 0.42 9.75 -8.33
C ALA A 47 -0.97 10.35 -8.06
N GLU A 48 -1.99 9.50 -8.06
CA GLU A 48 -3.39 9.83 -7.81
C GLU A 48 -3.94 8.99 -6.66
N GLY A 49 -5.01 9.46 -6.01
CA GLY A 49 -5.64 8.77 -4.89
C GLY A 49 -4.71 8.61 -3.68
N PHE A 50 -3.87 7.60 -3.70
CA PHE A 50 -2.81 7.38 -2.70
C PHE A 50 -1.61 6.66 -3.34
N VAL A 51 -0.48 6.62 -2.64
CA VAL A 51 0.70 5.85 -3.06
C VAL A 51 0.78 4.54 -2.30
N TYR A 52 0.84 3.44 -3.02
CA TYR A 52 1.10 2.11 -2.46
C TYR A 52 2.61 1.92 -2.27
N CYS A 53 3.09 2.02 -1.04
CA CYS A 53 4.48 1.77 -0.69
C CYS A 53 4.67 0.28 -0.44
N VAL A 54 5.33 -0.41 -1.37
CA VAL A 54 5.66 -1.84 -1.24
C VAL A 54 6.89 -1.97 -0.35
N SER A 55 6.72 -2.59 0.82
CA SER A 55 7.87 -2.91 1.67
C SER A 55 8.58 -4.16 1.14
N SER A 56 9.90 -4.18 1.22
CA SER A 56 10.72 -5.35 0.83
C SER A 56 10.56 -6.57 1.75
N LEU A 57 9.60 -6.54 2.68
CA LEU A 57 9.28 -7.61 3.63
C LEU A 57 8.82 -8.93 2.98
N GLY A 58 8.56 -8.93 1.67
CA GLY A 58 8.10 -10.12 0.94
C GLY A 58 9.18 -11.12 0.53
N VAL A 59 10.44 -10.87 0.82
CA VAL A 59 11.53 -11.83 0.57
C VAL A 59 11.93 -12.43 1.92
N THR A 60 11.62 -13.70 2.09
CA THR A 60 11.94 -14.54 3.24
C THR A 60 13.34 -14.29 3.78
N GLY A 61 13.45 -13.65 4.94
CA GLY A 61 14.71 -13.44 5.65
C GLY A 61 14.54 -12.43 6.77
N MET A 62 14.72 -12.87 8.01
CA MET A 62 14.70 -12.03 9.21
C MET A 62 15.70 -10.87 9.10
N ARG A 63 15.22 -9.65 8.88
CA ARG A 63 16.02 -8.44 9.06
C ARG A 63 15.19 -7.37 9.75
N SER A 64 15.65 -6.95 10.91
CA SER A 64 15.12 -5.85 11.72
C SER A 64 15.34 -4.44 11.12
N GLN A 65 15.91 -4.33 9.92
CA GLN A 65 16.30 -3.07 9.26
C GLN A 65 15.27 -2.45 8.33
N ILE A 66 14.10 -3.05 8.17
CA ILE A 66 13.14 -2.70 7.11
C ILE A 66 12.35 -1.40 7.41
N THR A 67 12.27 -1.01 8.67
CA THR A 67 11.54 0.22 9.07
C THR A 67 12.23 1.51 8.63
N THR A 68 13.53 1.49 8.39
CA THR A 68 14.30 2.69 8.01
C THR A 68 14.03 3.08 6.56
N ASP A 69 13.87 2.12 5.65
CA ASP A 69 13.69 2.37 4.22
C ASP A 69 12.30 2.92 3.89
N ILE A 70 11.26 2.47 4.62
CA ILE A 70 9.88 2.92 4.39
C ILE A 70 9.69 4.38 4.77
N GLY A 71 10.24 4.82 5.89
CA GLY A 71 10.15 6.22 6.31
C GLY A 71 10.81 7.15 5.31
N ALA A 72 12.01 6.80 4.82
CA ALA A 72 12.69 7.56 3.79
C ALA A 72 11.89 7.61 2.48
N MET A 73 11.29 6.48 2.07
CA MET A 73 10.46 6.41 0.87
C MET A 73 9.21 7.29 0.99
N VAL A 74 8.50 7.24 2.12
CA VAL A 74 7.34 8.09 2.38
C VAL A 74 7.71 9.56 2.38
N GLN A 75 8.84 9.93 3.00
CA GLN A 75 9.33 11.32 2.99
C GLN A 75 9.64 11.81 1.56
N LEU A 76 10.22 10.97 0.72
CA LEU A 76 10.48 11.31 -0.68
C LEU A 76 9.17 11.55 -1.46
N VAL A 77 8.15 10.72 -1.24
CA VAL A 77 6.82 10.93 -1.83
C VAL A 77 6.22 12.25 -1.36
N LYS A 78 6.16 12.47 -0.04
CA LYS A 78 5.59 13.67 0.58
C LYS A 78 6.31 14.96 0.18
N ALA A 79 7.60 14.89 -0.12
CA ALA A 79 8.36 16.04 -0.64
C ALA A 79 7.94 16.43 -2.07
N GLN A 80 7.34 15.53 -2.84
CA GLN A 80 6.88 15.81 -4.20
C GLN A 80 5.40 16.16 -4.28
N LYS A 81 4.57 15.50 -3.47
CA LYS A 81 3.12 15.66 -3.50
C LYS A 81 2.53 15.36 -2.11
N ASP A 82 1.60 16.22 -1.68
CA ASP A 82 0.81 15.95 -0.48
C ASP A 82 -0.29 14.92 -0.80
N ILE A 83 0.09 13.65 -0.74
CA ILE A 83 -0.76 12.51 -1.08
C ILE A 83 -0.61 11.43 0.00
N PRO A 84 -1.68 10.73 0.41
CA PRO A 84 -1.58 9.65 1.38
C PRO A 84 -0.65 8.52 0.90
N CYS A 85 0.12 7.96 1.83
CA CYS A 85 0.97 6.80 1.60
C CYS A 85 0.50 5.63 2.44
N ALA A 86 0.20 4.50 1.81
CA ALA A 86 -0.17 3.27 2.48
C ALA A 86 0.89 2.19 2.26
N VAL A 87 1.31 1.53 3.34
CA VAL A 87 2.35 0.49 3.29
C VAL A 87 1.70 -0.87 3.19
N GLY A 88 2.09 -1.64 2.20
CA GLY A 88 1.68 -3.03 2.00
C GLY A 88 2.83 -4.00 2.06
N PHE A 89 2.50 -5.25 2.20
CA PHE A 89 3.34 -6.44 2.25
C PHE A 89 3.63 -6.98 3.66
N GLY A 90 3.08 -8.17 3.93
CA GLY A 90 3.41 -8.94 5.13
C GLY A 90 2.83 -8.42 6.44
N ILE A 91 1.98 -7.39 6.40
CA ILE A 91 1.30 -6.87 7.60
C ILE A 91 0.09 -7.76 7.90
N SER A 92 0.04 -8.28 9.12
CA SER A 92 -1.00 -9.20 9.55
C SER A 92 -1.47 -8.98 10.99
N THR A 93 -0.79 -8.15 11.78
CA THR A 93 -1.16 -7.88 13.18
C THR A 93 -1.34 -6.38 13.47
N PRO A 94 -2.18 -6.04 14.47
CA PRO A 94 -2.39 -4.66 14.90
C PRO A 94 -1.08 -3.95 15.31
N GLU A 95 -0.15 -4.66 15.96
CA GLU A 95 1.14 -4.13 16.37
C GLU A 95 2.01 -3.76 15.18
N GLN A 96 2.02 -4.60 14.14
CA GLN A 96 2.72 -4.30 12.89
C GLN A 96 2.10 -3.09 12.20
N ALA A 97 0.76 -3.01 12.14
CA ALA A 97 0.05 -1.88 11.58
C ALA A 97 0.43 -0.57 12.30
N LYS A 98 0.35 -0.57 13.64
CA LYS A 98 0.74 0.58 14.47
C LYS A 98 2.18 1.03 14.23
N LYS A 99 3.09 0.07 14.09
CA LYS A 99 4.51 0.38 13.83
C LYS A 99 4.71 1.03 12.45
N MET A 100 3.98 0.57 11.43
CA MET A 100 4.09 1.11 10.08
C MET A 100 3.45 2.49 9.96
N THR A 101 2.32 2.73 10.60
CA THR A 101 1.63 4.02 10.59
C THR A 101 2.33 5.10 11.43
N ALA A 102 3.38 4.78 12.16
CA ALA A 102 4.29 5.79 12.70
C ALA A 102 5.04 6.56 11.59
N GLN A 103 5.10 6.03 10.38
CA GLN A 103 5.86 6.58 9.24
C GLN A 103 5.02 6.73 7.96
N ALA A 104 3.78 6.22 7.94
CA ALA A 104 2.88 6.25 6.80
C ALA A 104 1.44 6.56 7.23
N ASP A 105 0.58 6.96 6.31
CA ASP A 105 -0.81 7.32 6.59
C ASP A 105 -1.72 6.10 6.79
N GLY A 106 -1.30 4.93 6.29
CA GLY A 106 -2.09 3.71 6.38
C GLY A 106 -1.30 2.44 6.08
N VAL A 107 -2.01 1.32 6.21
CA VAL A 107 -1.48 -0.02 5.88
C VAL A 107 -2.44 -0.76 4.96
N ILE A 108 -1.89 -1.65 4.15
CA ILE A 108 -2.64 -2.53 3.25
C ILE A 108 -2.44 -3.97 3.71
N VAL A 109 -3.56 -4.66 3.95
CA VAL A 109 -3.59 -6.04 4.41
C VAL A 109 -4.37 -6.88 3.41
N GLY A 110 -3.73 -7.89 2.84
CA GLY A 110 -4.34 -8.81 1.88
C GLY A 110 -4.40 -10.24 2.43
N SER A 111 -3.26 -10.91 2.49
CA SER A 111 -3.16 -12.34 2.78
C SER A 111 -3.83 -12.79 4.08
N ALA A 112 -3.80 -11.97 5.13
CA ALA A 112 -4.46 -12.28 6.39
C ALA A 112 -5.99 -12.33 6.23
N ILE A 113 -6.56 -11.40 5.45
CA ILE A 113 -8.00 -11.38 5.16
C ILE A 113 -8.38 -12.57 4.27
N VAL A 114 -7.59 -12.85 3.23
CA VAL A 114 -7.81 -14.02 2.37
C VAL A 114 -7.82 -15.31 3.18
N LYS A 115 -6.90 -15.43 4.16
CA LYS A 115 -6.86 -16.60 5.04
C LYS A 115 -8.10 -16.74 5.93
N LEU A 116 -8.68 -15.64 6.39
CA LEU A 116 -9.95 -15.68 7.11
C LEU A 116 -11.09 -16.15 6.20
N CYS A 117 -11.14 -15.67 4.97
CA CYS A 117 -12.12 -16.12 3.99
C CYS A 117 -11.96 -17.62 3.68
N GLU A 118 -10.72 -18.10 3.52
CA GLU A 118 -10.43 -19.53 3.32
C GLU A 118 -10.87 -20.37 4.53
N THR A 119 -10.66 -19.88 5.75
CA THR A 119 -10.96 -20.62 6.99
C THR A 119 -12.46 -20.70 7.25
N TYR A 120 -13.21 -19.64 7.02
CA TYR A 120 -14.61 -19.50 7.41
C TYR A 120 -15.60 -19.54 6.23
N GLY A 121 -15.12 -19.57 4.98
CA GLY A 121 -15.96 -19.65 3.79
C GLY A 121 -17.01 -18.54 3.74
N GLU A 122 -18.28 -18.94 3.54
CA GLU A 122 -19.42 -18.00 3.47
C GLU A 122 -19.69 -17.27 4.79
N ASP A 123 -19.23 -17.79 5.92
CA ASP A 123 -19.38 -17.21 7.25
C ASP A 123 -18.24 -16.23 7.61
N CYS A 124 -17.34 -15.91 6.70
CA CYS A 124 -16.13 -15.11 6.99
C CYS A 124 -16.41 -13.63 7.36
N VAL A 125 -17.56 -13.08 6.97
CA VAL A 125 -17.84 -11.64 7.10
C VAL A 125 -17.67 -11.09 8.52
N PRO A 126 -18.23 -11.67 9.59
CA PRO A 126 -18.03 -11.17 10.95
C PRO A 126 -16.56 -11.24 11.38
N TYR A 127 -15.84 -12.32 11.05
CA TYR A 127 -14.41 -12.48 11.41
C TYR A 127 -13.51 -11.47 10.71
N VAL A 128 -13.76 -11.21 9.42
CA VAL A 128 -13.08 -10.16 8.68
C VAL A 128 -13.39 -8.79 9.28
N GLY A 129 -14.65 -8.53 9.64
CA GLY A 129 -15.08 -7.29 10.27
C GLY A 129 -14.36 -7.03 11.61
N GLU A 130 -14.30 -8.02 12.50
CA GLU A 130 -13.57 -7.92 13.76
C GLU A 130 -12.07 -7.71 13.55
N TYR A 131 -11.48 -8.43 12.62
CA TYR A 131 -10.07 -8.29 12.28
C TYR A 131 -9.76 -6.88 11.76
N VAL A 132 -10.51 -6.39 10.77
CA VAL A 132 -10.32 -5.03 10.22
C VAL A 132 -10.52 -3.98 11.31
N LYS A 133 -11.51 -4.17 12.20
CA LYS A 133 -11.73 -3.28 13.33
C LYS A 133 -10.50 -3.24 14.26
N SER A 134 -9.95 -4.39 14.63
CA SER A 134 -8.75 -4.47 15.49
C SER A 134 -7.55 -3.76 14.87
N MET A 135 -7.34 -3.92 13.55
CA MET A 135 -6.29 -3.22 12.80
C MET A 135 -6.52 -1.71 12.81
N LYS A 136 -7.75 -1.26 12.55
CA LYS A 136 -8.13 0.16 12.53
C LYS A 136 -7.98 0.82 13.90
N ASP A 137 -8.36 0.15 14.97
CA ASP A 137 -8.26 0.68 16.34
C ASP A 137 -6.79 0.83 16.77
N ALA A 138 -5.89 0.01 16.26
CA ALA A 138 -4.46 0.09 16.57
C ALA A 138 -3.74 1.28 15.90
N ILE A 139 -4.29 1.82 14.81
CA ILE A 139 -3.68 2.89 14.01
C ILE A 139 -4.36 4.27 14.18
N ARG A 140 -5.31 4.34 15.08
CA ARG A 140 -5.98 5.60 15.47
C ARG A 140 -5.18 6.42 16.46
#